data_f6034c00d2d872bd8c301f9bcfe2ac89
#
_entry.id   f6034c00d2d872bd8c301f9bcfe2ac89
#
_cell.length_a   1.000
_cell.length_b   1.000
_cell.length_c   1.000
_cell.angle_alpha   90.00
_cell.angle_beta   90.00
_cell.angle_gamma   90.00
#
_symmetry.space_group_name_H-M   'P 1'
#
loop_
_entity.id
_entity.type
_entity.pdbx_description
1 polymer ?
#
loop_
_entity_poly.entity_id
_entity_poly.type
_entity_poly.pdbx_seq_one_letter_code
_entity_poly.pdbx_strand_id
1 'polypeptide(L)'
;VIFSQIMRSPGVYYDKRTDKAYNSTYGTTVIPYHGAWLEYETDLNDIFYCRIDKNRKLPVTWFLKAMGAYKADDPNTWLSCIPSVTTGAVTDEQLKEVFGNDARIVATLDKDANVSREEALLEIYRKLRPGDPPTVESSETLLDGLFFDRRRYDISNVGRYKFNKKLALRARIAGFE
;
A
#
# COMPACT_ATOMS: atom_id res chain seq x y z
N VAL A 1 11.39 33.42 20.08
CA VAL A 1 12.21 32.24 19.79
C VAL A 1 11.44 31.36 18.79
N ILE A 2 12.05 31.08 17.65
CA ILE A 2 11.45 30.21 16.63
C ILE A 2 12.02 28.82 16.84
N PHE A 3 11.14 27.83 17.08
CA PHE A 3 11.52 26.43 17.18
C PHE A 3 11.29 25.76 15.82
N SER A 4 12.27 25.00 15.36
CA SER A 4 12.09 24.14 14.20
C SER A 4 11.17 22.98 14.56
N GLN A 5 10.18 22.72 13.72
CA GLN A 5 9.29 21.56 13.88
C GLN A 5 10.10 20.30 13.63
N ILE A 6 10.09 19.37 14.61
CA ILE A 6 10.72 18.07 14.47
C ILE A 6 9.73 17.13 13.81
N MET A 7 10.10 16.59 12.66
CA MET A 7 9.32 15.59 11.92
C MET A 7 9.92 14.19 12.11
N ARG A 8 9.06 13.17 12.06
CA ARG A 8 9.52 11.80 12.06
C ARG A 8 10.25 11.51 10.74
N SER A 9 11.43 10.89 10.84
CA SER A 9 12.25 10.61 9.66
C SER A 9 11.52 9.68 8.68
N PRO A 10 11.64 9.88 7.35
CA PRO A 10 11.09 8.96 6.37
C PRO A 10 11.56 7.52 6.60
N GLY A 11 10.71 6.56 6.34
CA GLY A 11 11.03 5.13 6.49
C GLY A 11 9.84 4.27 6.86
N VAL A 12 10.11 3.01 7.18
CA VAL A 12 9.11 2.02 7.63
C VAL A 12 9.24 1.84 9.13
N TYR A 13 8.10 1.87 9.81
CA TYR A 13 8.01 1.70 11.26
C TYR A 13 7.04 0.57 11.57
N TYR A 14 7.47 -0.36 12.40
CA TYR A 14 6.66 -1.48 12.87
C TYR A 14 6.16 -1.17 14.27
N ASP A 15 4.91 -1.51 14.54
CA ASP A 15 4.26 -1.36 15.82
C ASP A 15 3.57 -2.68 16.21
N LYS A 16 3.70 -3.07 17.46
CA LYS A 16 2.98 -4.20 18.02
C LYS A 16 2.08 -3.68 19.13
N ARG A 17 0.79 -3.85 18.96
CA ARG A 17 -0.22 -3.47 19.94
C ARG A 17 -0.79 -4.73 20.59
N THR A 18 -0.87 -4.72 21.89
CA THR A 18 -1.49 -5.81 22.64
C THR A 18 -2.79 -5.27 23.25
N ASP A 19 -3.89 -5.93 22.93
CA ASP A 19 -5.19 -5.59 23.50
C ASP A 19 -5.30 -6.08 24.96
N LYS A 20 -6.31 -5.59 25.69
CA LYS A 20 -6.61 -6.01 27.08
C LYS A 20 -6.83 -7.53 27.22
N ALA A 21 -7.23 -8.20 26.14
CA ALA A 21 -7.39 -9.65 26.05
C ALA A 21 -6.10 -10.40 25.66
N TYR A 22 -4.92 -9.74 25.72
CA TYR A 22 -3.61 -10.28 25.32
C TYR A 22 -3.47 -10.69 23.85
N ASN A 23 -4.40 -10.32 22.98
CA ASN A 23 -4.26 -10.52 21.55
C ASN A 23 -3.30 -9.49 20.98
N SER A 24 -2.34 -9.95 20.20
CA SER A 24 -1.35 -9.08 19.57
C SER A 24 -1.78 -8.73 18.16
N THR A 25 -1.89 -7.43 17.87
CA THR A 25 -2.09 -6.91 16.52
C THR A 25 -0.81 -6.22 16.06
N TYR A 26 -0.55 -6.28 14.78
CA TYR A 26 0.66 -5.71 14.20
C TYR A 26 0.29 -4.57 13.27
N GLY A 27 1.06 -3.50 13.36
CA GLY A 27 0.91 -2.35 12.51
C GLY A 27 2.23 -2.00 11.82
N THR A 28 2.13 -1.43 10.63
CA THR A 28 3.28 -0.91 9.90
C THR A 28 2.91 0.45 9.34
N THR A 29 3.75 1.44 9.57
CA THR A 29 3.57 2.78 9.03
C THR A 29 4.69 3.10 8.08
N VAL A 30 4.34 3.45 6.86
CA VAL A 30 5.25 3.94 5.83
C VAL A 30 5.15 5.44 5.80
N ILE A 31 6.25 6.10 6.14
CA ILE A 31 6.35 7.57 6.20
C ILE A 31 7.23 8.04 5.04
N PRO A 32 6.67 8.78 4.06
CA PRO A 32 7.46 9.44 3.03
C PRO A 32 8.12 10.71 3.57
N TYR A 33 9.04 11.29 2.81
CA TYR A 33 9.58 12.62 3.08
C TYR A 33 8.48 13.69 2.93
N HIS A 34 7.73 13.61 1.85
CA HIS A 34 6.46 14.31 1.69
C HIS A 34 5.47 13.42 0.92
N GLY A 35 4.18 13.60 1.17
CA GLY A 35 3.11 12.84 0.56
C GLY A 35 2.26 12.07 1.57
N ALA A 36 1.38 11.21 1.05
CA ALA A 36 0.43 10.44 1.83
C ALA A 36 1.13 9.35 2.66
N TRP A 37 0.74 9.22 3.91
CA TRP A 37 1.20 8.12 4.76
C TRP A 37 0.42 6.85 4.42
N LEU A 38 1.12 5.72 4.44
CA LEU A 38 0.50 4.40 4.34
C LEU A 38 0.63 3.68 5.69
N GLU A 39 -0.50 3.30 6.24
CA GLU A 39 -0.56 2.51 7.46
C GLU A 39 -1.19 1.16 7.15
N TYR A 40 -0.52 0.10 7.54
CA TYR A 40 -1.02 -1.27 7.44
C TYR A 40 -1.27 -1.78 8.85
N GLU A 41 -2.42 -2.40 9.06
CA GLU A 41 -2.77 -2.98 10.37
C GLU A 41 -3.45 -4.34 10.20
N THR A 42 -3.19 -5.24 11.15
CA THR A 42 -3.95 -6.49 11.28
C THR A 42 -5.05 -6.29 12.30
N ASP A 43 -6.23 -6.84 12.02
CA ASP A 43 -7.32 -6.89 12.97
C ASP A 43 -7.27 -8.18 13.80
N LEU A 44 -8.10 -8.29 14.85
CA LEU A 44 -8.24 -9.48 15.69
C LEU A 44 -8.70 -10.73 14.91
N ASN A 45 -9.33 -10.53 13.77
CA ASN A 45 -9.79 -11.58 12.86
C ASN A 45 -8.75 -11.94 11.78
N ASP A 46 -7.49 -11.57 11.98
CA ASP A 46 -6.39 -11.79 11.03
C ASP A 46 -6.61 -11.16 9.64
N ILE A 47 -7.44 -10.12 9.56
CA ILE A 47 -7.69 -9.38 8.32
C ILE A 47 -6.69 -8.24 8.19
N PHE A 48 -6.07 -8.13 7.03
CA PHE A 48 -5.19 -7.02 6.70
C PHE A 48 -5.96 -5.81 6.19
N TYR A 49 -5.72 -4.69 6.84
CA TYR A 49 -6.23 -3.39 6.41
C TYR A 49 -5.11 -2.45 6.01
N CYS A 50 -5.41 -1.61 5.05
CA CYS A 50 -4.58 -0.47 4.65
C CYS A 50 -5.35 0.82 4.96
N ARG A 51 -4.61 1.85 5.35
CA ARG A 51 -5.13 3.20 5.54
C ARG A 51 -4.23 4.18 4.81
N ILE A 52 -4.83 5.03 4.01
CA ILE A 52 -4.15 6.07 3.25
C ILE A 52 -4.44 7.40 3.94
N ASP A 53 -3.38 8.06 4.41
CA ASP A 53 -3.42 9.43 4.95
C ASP A 53 -4.49 9.67 6.02
N LYS A 54 -4.57 8.78 7.02
CA LYS A 54 -5.54 8.81 8.14
C LYS A 54 -7.02 8.64 7.75
N ASN A 55 -7.31 8.32 6.50
CA ASN A 55 -8.67 8.01 6.06
C ASN A 55 -9.19 6.69 6.65
N ARG A 56 -10.41 6.34 6.30
CA ARG A 56 -11.02 5.08 6.75
C ARG A 56 -10.20 3.88 6.25
N LYS A 57 -10.06 2.87 7.09
CA LYS A 57 -9.39 1.63 6.73
C LYS A 57 -10.13 0.90 5.61
N LEU A 58 -9.36 0.28 4.73
CA LEU A 58 -9.82 -0.52 3.61
C LEU A 58 -9.05 -1.85 3.58
N PRO A 59 -9.63 -2.95 3.07
CA PRO A 59 -8.91 -4.18 2.90
C PRO A 59 -7.65 -3.97 2.05
N VAL A 60 -6.54 -4.58 2.43
CA VAL A 60 -5.27 -4.42 1.69
C VAL A 60 -5.39 -4.97 0.26
N THR A 61 -6.25 -5.96 0.04
CA THR A 61 -6.52 -6.56 -1.28
C THR A 61 -7.03 -5.54 -2.29
N TRP A 62 -7.89 -4.60 -1.87
CA TRP A 62 -8.33 -3.51 -2.74
C TRP A 62 -7.16 -2.66 -3.21
N PHE A 63 -6.28 -2.30 -2.28
CA PHE A 63 -5.11 -1.51 -2.61
C PHE A 63 -4.17 -2.27 -3.55
N LEU A 64 -3.93 -3.56 -3.31
CA LEU A 64 -3.09 -4.40 -4.15
C LEU A 64 -3.69 -4.58 -5.56
N LYS A 65 -4.99 -4.84 -5.66
CA LYS A 65 -5.69 -4.96 -6.95
C LYS A 65 -5.66 -3.62 -7.72
N ALA A 66 -5.93 -2.52 -7.05
CA ALA A 66 -5.91 -1.19 -7.66
C ALA A 66 -4.51 -0.80 -8.16
N MET A 67 -3.49 -1.03 -7.33
CA MET A 67 -2.09 -0.68 -7.65
C MET A 67 -1.45 -1.66 -8.63
N GLY A 68 -1.89 -2.91 -8.64
CA GLY A 68 -1.31 -3.96 -9.46
C GLY A 68 -1.30 -3.72 -10.96
N ALA A 69 -2.23 -2.89 -11.46
CA ALA A 69 -2.27 -2.53 -12.86
C ALA A 69 -1.41 -1.31 -13.22
N TYR A 70 -0.93 -0.59 -12.21
CA TYR A 70 -0.03 0.53 -12.46
C TYR A 70 1.31 0.00 -12.98
N LYS A 71 1.54 0.16 -14.28
CA LYS A 71 2.81 -0.14 -14.97
C LYS A 71 3.18 -1.62 -15.04
N ALA A 72 2.25 -2.47 -15.46
CA ALA A 72 2.58 -3.84 -15.86
C ALA A 72 3.68 -3.89 -16.94
N ASP A 73 3.84 -2.80 -17.69
CA ASP A 73 4.87 -2.65 -18.73
C ASP A 73 6.24 -2.17 -18.20
N ASP A 74 6.35 -1.80 -16.91
CA ASP A 74 7.61 -1.38 -16.30
C ASP A 74 8.28 -2.56 -15.59
N PRO A 75 9.44 -3.04 -16.07
CA PRO A 75 10.16 -4.16 -15.44
C PRO A 75 10.62 -3.87 -14.01
N ASN A 76 10.57 -2.63 -13.55
CA ASN A 76 10.94 -2.23 -12.20
C ASN A 76 9.77 -2.22 -11.21
N THR A 77 8.57 -2.59 -11.64
CA THR A 77 7.43 -2.72 -10.72
C THR A 77 7.56 -3.97 -9.85
N TRP A 78 6.97 -3.93 -8.65
CA TRP A 78 6.90 -5.09 -7.76
C TRP A 78 6.19 -6.30 -8.42
N LEU A 79 5.32 -6.05 -9.41
CA LEU A 79 4.66 -7.05 -10.23
C LEU A 79 5.62 -7.83 -11.14
N SER A 80 6.79 -7.28 -11.47
CA SER A 80 7.81 -8.02 -12.21
C SER A 80 8.36 -9.23 -11.44
N CYS A 81 8.12 -9.26 -10.13
CA CYS A 81 8.45 -10.41 -9.28
C CYS A 81 7.43 -11.56 -9.40
N ILE A 82 6.29 -11.34 -10.10
CA ILE A 82 5.25 -12.34 -10.28
C ILE A 82 5.31 -12.85 -11.73
N PRO A 83 5.80 -14.08 -11.97
CA PRO A 83 6.04 -14.59 -13.34
C PRO A 83 4.79 -14.69 -14.22
N SER A 84 3.59 -14.65 -13.62
CA SER A 84 2.32 -14.90 -14.31
C SER A 84 1.51 -13.65 -14.66
N VAL A 85 1.94 -12.46 -14.27
CA VAL A 85 1.18 -11.22 -14.55
C VAL A 85 1.57 -10.65 -15.92
N THR A 86 0.93 -11.13 -16.96
CA THR A 86 1.07 -10.61 -18.32
C THR A 86 0.05 -9.54 -18.70
N THR A 87 -0.97 -9.33 -17.89
CA THR A 87 -2.04 -8.35 -18.15
C THR A 87 -2.44 -7.66 -16.86
N GLY A 88 -2.38 -6.38 -16.85
CA GLY A 88 -2.63 -5.38 -15.80
C GLY A 88 -3.65 -5.59 -14.67
N ALA A 89 -4.32 -6.71 -14.56
CA ALA A 89 -5.24 -7.04 -13.48
C ALA A 89 -4.66 -8.15 -12.59
N VAL A 90 -4.53 -7.88 -11.30
CA VAL A 90 -4.09 -8.89 -10.32
C VAL A 90 -5.30 -9.70 -9.87
N THR A 91 -5.25 -11.04 -10.07
CA THR A 91 -6.30 -11.97 -9.64
C THR A 91 -6.07 -12.46 -8.21
N ASP A 92 -7.12 -12.99 -7.59
CA ASP A 92 -7.06 -13.54 -6.24
C ASP A 92 -6.10 -14.73 -6.13
N GLU A 93 -6.02 -15.54 -7.19
CA GLU A 93 -5.10 -16.67 -7.27
C GLU A 93 -3.64 -16.21 -7.28
N GLN A 94 -3.34 -15.15 -8.04
CA GLN A 94 -2.01 -14.56 -8.08
C GLN A 94 -1.62 -13.98 -6.72
N LEU A 95 -2.55 -13.32 -6.02
CA LEU A 95 -2.28 -12.85 -4.66
C LEU A 95 -1.98 -14.00 -3.70
N LYS A 96 -2.75 -15.11 -3.77
CA LYS A 96 -2.49 -16.31 -2.96
C LYS A 96 -1.13 -16.93 -3.27
N GLU A 97 -0.77 -17.01 -4.54
CA GLU A 97 0.54 -17.54 -4.96
C GLU A 97 1.70 -16.69 -4.43
N VAL A 98 1.64 -15.38 -4.59
CA VAL A 98 2.69 -14.44 -4.15
C VAL A 98 2.89 -14.45 -2.65
N PHE A 99 1.80 -14.50 -1.88
CA PHE A 99 1.85 -14.51 -0.42
C PHE A 99 1.90 -15.91 0.18
N GLY A 100 2.10 -16.96 -0.64
CA GLY A 100 2.29 -18.34 -0.19
C GLY A 100 1.08 -18.90 0.55
N ASN A 101 -0.15 -18.52 0.17
CA ASN A 101 -1.39 -18.89 0.85
C ASN A 101 -1.43 -18.51 2.35
N ASP A 102 -0.83 -17.39 2.73
CA ASP A 102 -0.92 -16.89 4.10
C ASP A 102 -2.40 -16.78 4.53
N ALA A 103 -2.73 -17.37 5.69
CA ALA A 103 -4.09 -17.43 6.20
C ALA A 103 -4.75 -16.05 6.33
N ARG A 104 -3.97 -14.99 6.59
CA ARG A 104 -4.47 -13.62 6.73
C ARG A 104 -4.85 -13.02 5.39
N ILE A 105 -4.09 -13.31 4.34
CA ILE A 105 -4.42 -12.88 2.98
C ILE A 105 -5.67 -13.60 2.50
N VAL A 106 -5.79 -14.91 2.75
CA VAL A 106 -6.99 -15.68 2.42
C VAL A 106 -8.21 -15.11 3.16
N ALA A 107 -8.13 -14.90 4.47
CA ALA A 107 -9.21 -14.31 5.26
C ALA A 107 -9.58 -12.88 4.78
N THR A 108 -8.60 -12.12 4.29
CA THR A 108 -8.86 -10.78 3.74
C THR A 108 -9.55 -10.87 2.37
N LEU A 109 -9.17 -11.82 1.53
CA LEU A 109 -9.82 -12.08 0.23
C LEU A 109 -11.25 -12.59 0.41
N ASP A 110 -11.50 -13.46 1.38
CA ASP A 110 -12.86 -13.95 1.68
C ASP A 110 -13.81 -12.82 2.12
N LYS A 111 -13.26 -11.77 2.70
CA LYS A 111 -14.01 -10.56 3.06
C LYS A 111 -14.11 -9.55 1.93
N ASP A 112 -13.28 -9.69 0.92
CA ASP A 112 -13.22 -8.78 -0.23
C ASP A 112 -14.31 -9.14 -1.24
N ALA A 113 -15.33 -8.28 -1.35
CA ALA A 113 -16.40 -8.46 -2.34
C ALA A 113 -16.00 -8.00 -3.75
N ASN A 114 -14.86 -7.30 -3.90
CA ASN A 114 -14.43 -6.73 -5.17
C ASN A 114 -13.59 -7.73 -5.95
N VAL A 115 -14.11 -8.14 -7.07
CA VAL A 115 -13.46 -9.10 -7.97
C VAL A 115 -12.52 -8.41 -8.94
N SER A 116 -12.86 -7.18 -9.38
CA SER A 116 -12.13 -6.46 -10.41
C SER A 116 -11.29 -5.30 -9.87
N ARG A 117 -10.26 -4.93 -10.66
CA ARG A 117 -9.46 -3.73 -10.42
C ARG A 117 -10.30 -2.45 -10.42
N GLU A 118 -11.23 -2.35 -11.35
CA GLU A 118 -12.07 -1.17 -11.51
C GLU A 118 -12.97 -0.95 -10.29
N GLU A 119 -13.56 -2.02 -9.78
CA GLU A 119 -14.34 -1.96 -8.53
C GLU A 119 -13.48 -1.53 -7.34
N ALA A 120 -12.28 -2.10 -7.22
CA ALA A 120 -11.34 -1.72 -6.15
C ALA A 120 -10.95 -0.24 -6.24
N LEU A 121 -10.69 0.28 -7.44
CA LEU A 121 -10.41 1.71 -7.67
C LEU A 121 -11.58 2.61 -7.25
N LEU A 122 -12.80 2.26 -7.65
CA LEU A 122 -13.99 3.02 -7.31
C LEU A 122 -14.25 3.04 -5.79
N GLU A 123 -14.08 1.90 -5.12
CA GLU A 123 -14.25 1.82 -3.66
C GLU A 123 -13.17 2.61 -2.91
N ILE A 124 -11.93 2.59 -3.35
CA ILE A 124 -10.86 3.43 -2.77
C ILE A 124 -11.20 4.89 -2.95
N TYR A 125 -11.64 5.30 -4.15
CA TYR A 125 -12.04 6.68 -4.43
C TYR A 125 -13.16 7.15 -3.52
N ARG A 126 -14.23 6.35 -3.35
CA ARG A 126 -15.34 6.66 -2.44
C ARG A 126 -14.89 6.88 -1.00
N LYS A 127 -13.85 6.14 -0.57
CA LYS A 127 -13.30 6.28 0.78
C LYS A 127 -12.42 7.50 0.94
N LEU A 128 -11.67 7.86 -0.09
CA LEU A 128 -10.79 9.03 -0.08
C LEU A 128 -11.55 10.34 -0.31
N ARG A 129 -12.57 10.32 -1.16
CA ARG A 129 -13.40 11.49 -1.50
C ARG A 129 -14.89 11.17 -1.37
N PRO A 130 -15.41 11.13 -0.15
CA PRO A 130 -16.84 10.95 0.05
C PRO A 130 -17.60 12.16 -0.49
N GLY A 131 -18.58 11.92 -1.37
CA GLY A 131 -19.42 12.96 -1.96
C GLY A 131 -19.21 13.20 -3.46
N ASP A 132 -18.05 12.84 -4.00
CA ASP A 132 -17.81 12.94 -5.44
C ASP A 132 -18.27 11.66 -6.17
N PRO A 133 -18.86 11.76 -7.36
CA PRO A 133 -19.23 10.59 -8.15
C PRO A 133 -17.93 9.87 -8.60
N PRO A 134 -17.76 8.58 -8.26
CA PRO A 134 -16.57 7.85 -8.62
C PRO A 134 -16.59 7.46 -10.10
N THR A 135 -15.52 7.79 -10.83
CA THR A 135 -15.23 7.26 -12.17
C THR A 135 -13.88 6.57 -12.15
N VAL A 136 -13.68 5.60 -13.03
CA VAL A 136 -12.41 4.85 -13.09
C VAL A 136 -11.25 5.81 -13.39
N GLU A 137 -11.42 6.70 -14.35
CA GLU A 137 -10.41 7.68 -14.76
C GLU A 137 -10.05 8.65 -13.63
N SER A 138 -11.04 9.18 -12.89
CA SER A 138 -10.80 10.04 -11.74
C SER A 138 -10.09 9.30 -10.62
N SER A 139 -10.41 8.03 -10.44
CA SER A 139 -9.80 7.18 -9.40
C SER A 139 -8.35 6.88 -9.72
N GLU A 140 -8.04 6.57 -10.97
CA GLU A 140 -6.66 6.39 -11.44
C GLU A 140 -5.85 7.67 -11.29
N THR A 141 -6.36 8.79 -11.77
CA THR A 141 -5.71 10.11 -11.64
C THR A 141 -5.43 10.46 -10.18
N LEU A 142 -6.36 10.14 -9.27
CA LEU A 142 -6.18 10.38 -7.85
C LEU A 142 -5.03 9.55 -7.27
N LEU A 143 -5.02 8.23 -7.52
CA LEU A 143 -3.96 7.34 -7.02
C LEU A 143 -2.60 7.64 -7.65
N ASP A 144 -2.58 7.96 -8.94
CA ASP A 144 -1.36 8.36 -9.64
C ASP A 144 -0.77 9.63 -9.01
N GLY A 145 -1.61 10.64 -8.78
CA GLY A 145 -1.20 11.85 -8.10
C GLY A 145 -0.76 11.67 -6.64
N LEU A 146 -1.29 10.65 -5.94
CA LEU A 146 -0.92 10.39 -4.54
C LEU A 146 0.43 9.69 -4.39
N PHE A 147 0.79 8.77 -5.30
CA PHE A 147 1.95 7.88 -5.11
C PHE A 147 3.01 7.95 -6.20
N PHE A 148 2.66 8.38 -7.42
CA PHE A 148 3.56 8.36 -8.56
C PHE A 148 3.98 9.74 -9.06
N ASP A 149 3.32 10.82 -8.64
CA ASP A 149 3.74 12.17 -8.95
C ASP A 149 4.92 12.56 -8.05
N ARG A 150 6.12 12.69 -8.61
CA ARG A 150 7.35 13.09 -7.90
C ARG A 150 7.24 14.43 -7.16
N ARG A 151 6.32 15.29 -7.58
CA ARG A 151 6.08 16.58 -6.92
C ARG A 151 5.26 16.44 -5.65
N ARG A 152 4.46 15.37 -5.55
CA ARG A 152 3.52 15.12 -4.45
C ARG A 152 3.96 14.01 -3.52
N TYR A 153 4.79 13.08 -4.00
CA TYR A 153 5.25 11.95 -3.22
C TYR A 153 6.75 11.71 -3.43
N ASP A 154 7.49 11.73 -2.34
CA ASP A 154 8.90 11.37 -2.35
C ASP A 154 9.30 10.70 -1.04
N ILE A 155 10.06 9.64 -1.13
CA ILE A 155 10.58 8.89 0.02
C ILE A 155 11.93 9.44 0.50
N SER A 156 12.59 10.24 -0.33
CA SER A 156 13.97 10.73 -0.15
C SER A 156 15.02 9.61 -0.08
N ASN A 157 16.29 9.98 -0.21
CA ASN A 157 17.41 9.03 -0.16
C ASN A 157 17.56 8.36 1.21
N VAL A 158 17.30 9.09 2.28
CA VAL A 158 17.33 8.58 3.65
C VAL A 158 16.23 7.55 3.87
N GLY A 159 15.03 7.84 3.38
CA GLY A 159 13.91 6.90 3.42
C GLY A 159 14.22 5.63 2.65
N ARG A 160 14.71 5.73 1.41
CA ARG A 160 15.09 4.58 0.56
C ARG A 160 16.15 3.70 1.23
N TYR A 161 17.17 4.30 1.81
CA TYR A 161 18.17 3.56 2.58
C TYR A 161 17.55 2.78 3.75
N LYS A 162 16.66 3.43 4.52
CA LYS A 162 15.98 2.78 5.65
C LYS A 162 15.04 1.66 5.21
N PHE A 163 14.31 1.85 4.09
CA PHE A 163 13.49 0.81 3.48
C PHE A 163 14.34 -0.41 3.11
N ASN A 164 15.40 -0.20 2.34
CA ASN A 164 16.28 -1.27 1.90
C ASN A 164 16.87 -2.05 3.08
N LYS A 165 17.31 -1.32 4.11
CA LYS A 165 17.89 -1.94 5.31
C LYS A 165 16.87 -2.76 6.10
N LYS A 166 15.64 -2.25 6.28
CA LYS A 166 14.61 -2.92 7.09
C LYS A 166 13.94 -4.08 6.37
N LEU A 167 13.70 -3.93 5.08
CA LEU A 167 13.00 -4.93 4.27
C LEU A 167 13.97 -5.90 3.59
N ALA A 168 15.29 -5.74 3.84
CA ALA A 168 16.36 -6.49 3.18
C ALA A 168 16.21 -6.51 1.64
N LEU A 169 15.67 -5.43 1.08
CA LEU A 169 15.52 -5.29 -0.35
C LEU A 169 16.91 -5.15 -0.97
N ARG A 170 17.25 -6.05 -1.90
CA ARG A 170 18.44 -5.93 -2.75
C ARG A 170 18.19 -5.05 -3.97
N ALA A 171 17.06 -4.35 -4.00
CA ALA A 171 16.73 -3.46 -5.09
C ALA A 171 17.83 -2.41 -5.24
N ARG A 172 18.54 -2.44 -6.36
CA ARG A 172 19.40 -1.34 -6.79
C ARG A 172 18.54 -0.10 -6.83
N ILE A 173 18.92 0.87 -6.05
CA ILE A 173 18.35 2.21 -6.19
C ILE A 173 18.95 2.73 -7.49
N ALA A 174 18.17 2.68 -8.56
CA ALA A 174 18.57 3.28 -9.83
C ALA A 174 18.87 4.75 -9.57
N GLY A 175 20.13 5.17 -9.76
CA GLY A 175 20.55 6.56 -9.59
C GLY A 175 21.60 6.82 -8.51
N PHE A 176 22.20 5.80 -7.91
CA PHE A 176 23.42 5.91 -7.11
C PHE A 176 24.51 5.03 -7.73
N GLU A 177 25.15 5.54 -8.75
CA GLU A 177 26.53 5.27 -9.09
C GLU A 177 27.35 6.51 -8.74
#